data_6c2b6c49d40aa6748379a8b3b4f30ee5
#
_entry.id   6c2b6c49d40aa6748379a8b3b4f30ee5
#
_cell.length_a   1.000
_cell.length_b   1.000
_cell.length_c   1.000
_cell.angle_alpha   90.00
_cell.angle_beta   90.00
_cell.angle_gamma   90.00
#
_symmetry.space_group_name_H-M   'P 1'
#
loop_
_entity.id
_entity.type
_entity.pdbx_description
1 polymer ?
#
loop_
_entity_poly.entity_id
_entity_poly.type
_entity_poly.pdbx_seq_one_letter_code
_entity_poly.pdbx_strand_id
1 'polypeptide(L)'
;MTIAVVSHDAGSSEILCGLIREYFDLYSWHIFAIAQSPMGRLCERYNLSFTPIGDAEQQLQVITPDILFFGTGWQEKIERPYVHFCKENAIPTVAFLDHWSNYRERFGFPDEGWEENLGDFTAVTDQKALFLAESFALPKPMGLKNFYLRDTIVQARQKEISPNNNLLFLSEPTDAVALRTYGDKNYWGFTQYSALEDILKNFERFGCAGLTIRLHPSDTGSGYKKILKAYPNIRVQINDAAVCELTDQLLCAKMIIGFDTMALYIAALLERPVLSYLPSKNREFLLPLPKERQVRSLSKIHSNLLLPSSLKCDDFGMDFALFIKTIVAKERNV
;
A
#
# COMPACT_ATOMS: atom_id res chain seq x y z
N MET A 1 0.67 5.57 28.73
CA MET A 1 -0.23 4.75 27.93
C MET A 1 0.59 3.73 27.17
N THR A 2 0.23 2.47 27.32
CA THR A 2 0.90 1.33 26.70
C THR A 2 0.15 0.92 25.42
N ILE A 3 0.83 0.92 24.28
CA ILE A 3 0.25 0.63 22.99
C ILE A 3 0.87 -0.64 22.43
N ALA A 4 0.06 -1.65 22.18
CA ALA A 4 0.48 -2.84 21.46
C ALA A 4 0.30 -2.63 19.95
N VAL A 5 1.25 -3.13 19.16
CA VAL A 5 1.18 -3.10 17.69
C VAL A 5 1.54 -4.46 17.14
N VAL A 6 0.70 -5.01 16.27
CA VAL A 6 0.98 -6.24 15.54
C VAL A 6 0.72 -6.06 14.06
N SER A 7 1.71 -6.38 13.22
CA SER A 7 1.58 -6.29 11.75
C SER A 7 2.63 -7.15 11.07
N HIS A 8 2.29 -7.70 9.89
CA HIS A 8 3.20 -8.52 9.11
C HIS A 8 3.32 -8.09 7.64
N ASP A 9 2.29 -7.51 7.04
CA ASP A 9 2.30 -7.08 5.64
C ASP A 9 2.99 -5.73 5.43
N ALA A 10 3.32 -5.38 4.18
CA ALA A 10 4.13 -4.21 3.88
C ALA A 10 3.39 -2.89 4.15
N GLY A 11 2.17 -2.75 3.62
CA GLY A 11 1.47 -1.46 3.65
C GLY A 11 1.10 -1.01 5.05
N SER A 12 0.45 -1.86 5.83
CA SER A 12 0.09 -1.53 7.22
C SER A 12 1.33 -1.37 8.10
N SER A 13 2.37 -2.18 7.90
CA SER A 13 3.63 -2.06 8.65
C SER A 13 4.33 -0.73 8.41
N GLU A 14 4.37 -0.24 7.16
CA GLU A 14 4.94 1.05 6.81
C GLU A 14 4.22 2.20 7.52
N ILE A 15 2.88 2.19 7.50
CA ILE A 15 2.08 3.24 8.13
C ILE A 15 2.20 3.20 9.65
N LEU A 16 2.09 2.03 10.26
CA LEU A 16 2.23 1.86 11.71
C LEU A 16 3.64 2.23 12.17
N CYS A 17 4.68 1.85 11.43
CA CYS A 17 6.05 2.24 11.73
C CYS A 17 6.26 3.77 11.65
N GLY A 18 5.65 4.44 10.67
CA GLY A 18 5.65 5.91 10.58
C GLY A 18 4.98 6.55 11.79
N LEU A 19 3.85 6.00 12.23
CA LEU A 19 3.14 6.44 13.43
C LEU A 19 3.97 6.25 14.70
N ILE A 20 4.58 5.08 14.89
CA ILE A 20 5.44 4.79 16.04
C ILE A 20 6.59 5.78 16.11
N ARG A 21 7.27 6.04 15.00
CA ARG A 21 8.41 6.96 14.94
C ARG A 21 8.03 8.39 15.29
N GLU A 22 6.89 8.88 14.81
CA GLU A 22 6.39 10.23 15.10
C GLU A 22 6.10 10.45 16.58
N TYR A 23 5.61 9.40 17.27
CA TYR A 23 5.18 9.50 18.68
C TYR A 23 5.99 8.61 19.61
N PHE A 24 7.22 8.25 19.24
CA PHE A 24 8.04 7.28 19.95
C PHE A 24 8.23 7.64 21.44
N ASP A 25 8.54 8.88 21.72
CA ASP A 25 8.82 9.35 23.08
C ASP A 25 7.58 9.66 23.93
N LEU A 26 6.38 9.60 23.32
CA LEU A 26 5.14 9.99 24.01
C LEU A 26 4.34 8.80 24.55
N TYR A 27 4.59 7.59 24.05
CA TYR A 27 3.87 6.38 24.41
C TYR A 27 4.82 5.21 24.64
N SER A 28 4.39 4.24 25.45
CA SER A 28 5.09 2.96 25.60
C SER A 28 4.66 2.01 24.49
N TRP A 29 5.52 1.81 23.48
CA TRP A 29 5.23 0.97 22.32
C TRP A 29 5.73 -0.45 22.52
N HIS A 30 4.87 -1.43 22.26
CA HIS A 30 5.20 -2.86 22.23
C HIS A 30 4.85 -3.43 20.87
N ILE A 31 5.86 -3.71 20.07
CA ILE A 31 5.72 -4.15 18.68
C ILE A 31 5.89 -5.67 18.63
N PHE A 32 4.92 -6.37 18.04
CA PHE A 32 4.98 -7.81 17.76
C PHE A 32 5.15 -8.01 16.25
N ALA A 33 6.21 -8.69 15.85
CA ALA A 33 6.53 -8.89 14.45
C ALA A 33 7.29 -10.21 14.21
N ILE A 34 7.22 -10.71 12.98
CA ILE A 34 8.11 -11.75 12.50
C ILE A 34 9.37 -11.06 11.96
N ALA A 35 10.57 -11.50 12.38
CA ALA A 35 11.84 -10.85 12.03
C ALA A 35 12.02 -10.61 10.52
N GLN A 36 11.64 -11.59 9.69
CA GLN A 36 11.75 -11.50 8.23
C GLN A 36 10.52 -10.85 7.56
N SER A 37 9.50 -10.45 8.32
CA SER A 37 8.35 -9.72 7.78
C SER A 37 8.73 -8.27 7.44
N PRO A 38 7.90 -7.56 6.66
CA PRO A 38 8.05 -6.12 6.46
C PRO A 38 8.17 -5.32 7.76
N MET A 39 7.36 -5.61 8.77
CA MET A 39 7.45 -4.92 10.07
C MET A 39 8.78 -5.18 10.77
N GLY A 40 9.25 -6.44 10.82
CA GLY A 40 10.54 -6.78 11.43
C GLY A 40 11.70 -6.03 10.76
N ARG A 41 11.73 -6.03 9.41
CA ARG A 41 12.75 -5.27 8.65
C ARG A 41 12.67 -3.76 8.86
N LEU A 42 11.47 -3.19 9.01
CA LEU A 42 11.30 -1.77 9.34
C LEU A 42 11.79 -1.47 10.75
N CYS A 43 11.50 -2.33 11.72
CA CYS A 43 12.03 -2.20 13.07
C CYS A 43 13.57 -2.19 13.09
N GLU A 44 14.21 -3.13 12.39
CA GLU A 44 15.66 -3.15 12.23
C GLU A 44 16.20 -1.87 11.57
N ARG A 45 15.58 -1.45 10.46
CA ARG A 45 15.97 -0.24 9.71
C ARG A 45 15.92 1.02 10.57
N TYR A 46 14.93 1.14 11.44
CA TYR A 46 14.70 2.33 12.27
C TYR A 46 15.14 2.17 13.73
N ASN A 47 15.84 1.09 14.04
CA ASN A 47 16.33 0.77 15.37
C ASN A 47 15.21 0.77 16.44
N LEU A 48 14.06 0.18 16.07
CA LEU A 48 12.92 -0.05 16.96
C LEU A 48 13.01 -1.47 17.52
N SER A 49 12.82 -1.61 18.83
CA SER A 49 12.75 -2.92 19.46
C SER A 49 11.41 -3.59 19.14
N PHE A 50 11.42 -4.89 18.87
CA PHE A 50 10.20 -5.69 18.72
C PHE A 50 10.33 -7.04 19.41
N THR A 51 9.20 -7.62 19.77
CA THR A 51 9.09 -8.99 20.31
C THR A 51 8.67 -9.92 19.17
N PRO A 52 9.36 -11.03 18.94
CA PRO A 52 8.89 -12.03 17.98
C PRO A 52 7.47 -12.51 18.29
N ILE A 53 6.65 -12.65 17.25
CA ILE A 53 5.29 -13.16 17.39
C ILE A 53 5.33 -14.57 18.02
N GLY A 54 4.49 -14.76 19.03
CA GLY A 54 4.38 -15.99 19.80
C GLY A 54 2.95 -16.21 20.30
N ASP A 55 2.83 -16.73 21.51
CA ASP A 55 1.53 -16.86 22.18
C ASP A 55 0.97 -15.46 22.53
N ALA A 56 -0.12 -15.08 21.88
CA ALA A 56 -0.70 -13.75 21.99
C ALA A 56 -1.23 -13.46 23.41
N GLU A 57 -1.87 -14.44 24.04
CA GLU A 57 -2.39 -14.32 25.42
C GLU A 57 -1.24 -14.05 26.38
N GLN A 58 -0.21 -14.91 26.38
CA GLN A 58 0.94 -14.77 27.26
C GLN A 58 1.66 -13.42 27.05
N GLN A 59 1.84 -13.01 25.79
CA GLN A 59 2.54 -11.77 25.46
C GLN A 59 1.76 -10.53 25.89
N LEU A 60 0.45 -10.50 25.68
CA LEU A 60 -0.42 -9.37 26.03
C LEU A 60 -0.69 -9.29 27.53
N GLN A 61 -0.78 -10.42 28.23
CA GLN A 61 -0.88 -10.43 29.71
C GLN A 61 0.33 -9.79 30.39
N VAL A 62 1.54 -9.99 29.83
CA VAL A 62 2.79 -9.39 30.39
C VAL A 62 2.80 -7.87 30.26
N ILE A 63 2.34 -7.32 29.13
CA ILE A 63 2.42 -5.88 28.86
C ILE A 63 1.17 -5.10 29.27
N THR A 64 0.03 -5.76 29.42
CA THR A 64 -1.28 -5.17 29.76
C THR A 64 -1.54 -3.88 28.96
N PRO A 65 -1.74 -3.96 27.63
CA PRO A 65 -1.84 -2.77 26.79
C PRO A 65 -3.16 -2.03 27.02
N ASP A 66 -3.12 -0.71 26.90
CA ASP A 66 -4.31 0.14 26.94
C ASP A 66 -5.08 0.10 25.60
N ILE A 67 -4.40 -0.27 24.49
CA ILE A 67 -4.97 -0.34 23.15
C ILE A 67 -4.09 -1.21 22.26
N LEU A 68 -4.71 -1.91 21.30
CA LEU A 68 -4.02 -2.66 20.23
C LEU A 68 -4.26 -1.98 18.87
N PHE A 69 -3.17 -1.67 18.14
CA PHE A 69 -3.19 -1.38 16.73
C PHE A 69 -2.74 -2.59 15.93
N PHE A 70 -3.48 -2.96 14.88
CA PHE A 70 -3.10 -4.10 14.07
C PHE A 70 -3.21 -3.83 12.57
N GLY A 71 -2.29 -4.46 11.83
CA GLY A 71 -2.30 -4.49 10.37
C GLY A 71 -3.40 -5.42 9.85
N THR A 72 -3.80 -5.22 8.61
CA THR A 72 -4.91 -5.95 7.99
C THR A 72 -4.49 -6.67 6.71
N GLY A 73 -3.44 -7.48 6.79
CA GLY A 73 -3.02 -8.35 5.70
C GLY A 73 -4.06 -9.43 5.40
N TRP A 74 -4.52 -9.53 4.14
CA TRP A 74 -5.60 -10.47 3.78
C TRP A 74 -5.13 -11.91 3.51
N GLN A 75 -3.82 -12.13 3.41
CA GLN A 75 -3.25 -13.45 3.08
C GLN A 75 -2.94 -14.31 4.28
N GLU A 76 -2.64 -13.68 5.41
CA GLU A 76 -2.21 -14.34 6.64
C GLU A 76 -3.15 -13.94 7.80
N LYS A 77 -3.17 -14.77 8.84
CA LYS A 77 -4.07 -14.59 9.99
C LYS A 77 -3.31 -14.27 11.29
N ILE A 78 -2.11 -13.71 11.16
CA ILE A 78 -1.13 -13.54 12.24
C ILE A 78 -1.65 -12.60 13.34
N GLU A 79 -2.38 -11.56 12.97
CA GLU A 79 -2.89 -10.56 13.91
C GLU A 79 -4.11 -11.05 14.72
N ARG A 80 -4.88 -12.02 14.19
CA ARG A 80 -6.18 -12.44 14.76
C ARG A 80 -6.12 -12.90 16.20
N PRO A 81 -5.15 -13.73 16.66
CA PRO A 81 -5.07 -14.13 18.07
C PRO A 81 -4.92 -12.92 19.02
N TYR A 82 -4.18 -11.88 18.62
CA TYR A 82 -4.01 -10.66 19.40
C TYR A 82 -5.31 -9.85 19.48
N VAL A 83 -6.04 -9.76 18.35
CA VAL A 83 -7.35 -9.08 18.29
C VAL A 83 -8.36 -9.78 19.18
N HIS A 84 -8.48 -11.11 19.10
CA HIS A 84 -9.41 -11.91 19.89
C HIS A 84 -9.14 -11.74 21.39
N PHE A 85 -7.87 -11.91 21.81
CA PHE A 85 -7.50 -11.72 23.22
C PHE A 85 -7.88 -10.32 23.72
N CYS A 86 -7.59 -9.27 22.96
CA CYS A 86 -7.93 -7.90 23.34
C CYS A 86 -9.44 -7.70 23.49
N LYS A 87 -10.24 -8.22 22.56
CA LYS A 87 -11.71 -8.13 22.63
C LYS A 87 -12.28 -8.89 23.83
N GLU A 88 -11.78 -10.09 24.13
CA GLU A 88 -12.19 -10.87 25.32
C GLU A 88 -11.86 -10.17 26.64
N ASN A 89 -10.81 -9.32 26.63
CA ASN A 89 -10.38 -8.58 27.81
C ASN A 89 -10.78 -7.10 27.78
N ALA A 90 -11.73 -6.70 26.92
CA ALA A 90 -12.22 -5.33 26.77
C ALA A 90 -11.10 -4.29 26.53
N ILE A 91 -10.04 -4.69 25.82
CA ILE A 91 -8.96 -3.81 25.37
C ILE A 91 -9.32 -3.29 23.98
N PRO A 92 -9.44 -1.97 23.75
CA PRO A 92 -9.79 -1.40 22.47
C PRO A 92 -8.85 -1.83 21.34
N THR A 93 -9.41 -2.17 20.19
CA THR A 93 -8.67 -2.62 19.01
C THR A 93 -8.88 -1.72 17.81
N VAL A 94 -7.81 -1.36 17.09
CA VAL A 94 -7.83 -0.51 15.92
C VAL A 94 -7.23 -1.23 14.72
N ALA A 95 -8.07 -1.54 13.75
CA ALA A 95 -7.64 -2.07 12.44
C ALA A 95 -7.09 -0.95 11.56
N PHE A 96 -5.89 -1.11 11.01
CA PHE A 96 -5.32 -0.14 10.08
C PHE A 96 -5.46 -0.59 8.63
N LEU A 97 -6.18 0.18 7.80
CA LEU A 97 -6.33 -0.09 6.37
C LEU A 97 -5.34 0.75 5.56
N ASP A 98 -4.50 0.07 4.80
CA ASP A 98 -3.39 0.66 4.04
C ASP A 98 -3.69 0.87 2.55
N HIS A 99 -4.80 0.30 2.03
CA HIS A 99 -5.12 0.29 0.61
C HIS A 99 -6.64 0.33 0.37
N TRP A 100 -7.06 0.68 -0.86
CA TRP A 100 -8.48 0.85 -1.26
C TRP A 100 -9.14 -0.44 -1.78
N SER A 101 -8.67 -1.61 -1.34
CA SER A 101 -9.19 -2.92 -1.77
C SER A 101 -9.37 -3.90 -0.63
N ASN A 102 -10.19 -4.93 -0.88
CA ASN A 102 -10.35 -6.09 0.01
C ASN A 102 -10.79 -5.72 1.42
N TYR A 103 -11.73 -4.77 1.56
CA TYR A 103 -12.13 -4.20 2.85
C TYR A 103 -12.71 -5.21 3.84
N ARG A 104 -13.45 -6.22 3.35
CA ARG A 104 -13.97 -7.32 4.18
C ARG A 104 -13.08 -8.56 4.14
N GLU A 105 -12.48 -8.84 2.99
CA GLU A 105 -11.61 -9.99 2.75
C GLU A 105 -10.39 -9.98 3.67
N ARG A 106 -9.89 -8.80 4.05
CA ARG A 106 -8.80 -8.62 5.03
C ARG A 106 -9.14 -9.23 6.39
N PHE A 107 -10.40 -9.26 6.76
CA PHE A 107 -10.90 -9.83 8.01
C PHE A 107 -11.37 -11.28 7.86
N GLY A 108 -11.35 -11.83 6.63
CA GLY A 108 -11.68 -13.22 6.35
C GLY A 108 -12.98 -13.45 5.61
N PHE A 109 -13.72 -12.38 5.23
CA PHE A 109 -14.91 -12.54 4.38
C PHE A 109 -14.57 -13.35 3.09
N PRO A 110 -15.40 -14.30 2.65
CA PRO A 110 -16.76 -14.62 3.14
C PRO A 110 -16.82 -15.77 4.16
N ASP A 111 -15.73 -16.10 4.87
CA ASP A 111 -15.71 -17.16 5.87
C ASP A 111 -16.74 -16.89 6.97
N GLU A 112 -17.36 -17.92 7.55
CA GLU A 112 -18.23 -17.78 8.70
C GLU A 112 -17.48 -17.20 9.91
N GLY A 113 -18.07 -16.24 10.61
CA GLY A 113 -17.48 -15.59 11.79
C GLY A 113 -16.36 -14.59 11.47
N TRP A 114 -16.19 -14.16 10.21
CA TRP A 114 -15.16 -13.18 9.84
C TRP A 114 -15.29 -11.85 10.60
N GLU A 115 -16.49 -11.49 11.04
CA GLU A 115 -16.77 -10.28 11.83
C GLU A 115 -16.05 -10.27 13.18
N GLU A 116 -15.71 -11.43 13.73
CA GLU A 116 -14.94 -11.55 14.98
C GLU A 116 -13.53 -10.99 14.86
N ASN A 117 -12.99 -10.95 13.62
CA ASN A 117 -11.67 -10.40 13.34
C ASN A 117 -11.66 -8.88 13.11
N LEU A 118 -12.84 -8.22 13.10
CA LEU A 118 -12.91 -6.77 13.00
C LEU A 118 -12.34 -6.11 14.25
N GLY A 119 -11.67 -4.98 14.10
CA GLY A 119 -11.35 -4.10 15.23
C GLY A 119 -12.59 -3.37 15.75
N ASP A 120 -12.52 -2.80 16.95
CA ASP A 120 -13.58 -1.91 17.48
C ASP A 120 -13.60 -0.59 16.71
N PHE A 121 -12.47 -0.22 16.12
CA PHE A 121 -12.27 0.97 15.31
C PHE A 121 -11.51 0.62 14.03
N THR A 122 -11.74 1.42 12.99
CA THR A 122 -11.04 1.30 11.71
C THR A 122 -10.30 2.60 11.41
N ALA A 123 -8.98 2.57 11.30
CA ALA A 123 -8.15 3.71 10.91
C ALA A 123 -7.87 3.69 9.40
N VAL A 124 -8.04 4.83 8.74
CA VAL A 124 -7.82 5.04 7.30
C VAL A 124 -7.06 6.33 7.06
N THR A 125 -6.38 6.47 5.91
CA THR A 125 -5.42 7.55 5.67
C THR A 125 -5.83 8.59 4.63
N ASP A 126 -6.99 8.44 4.01
CA ASP A 126 -7.52 9.41 3.05
C ASP A 126 -9.06 9.36 2.95
N GLN A 127 -9.62 10.38 2.28
CA GLN A 127 -11.07 10.54 2.16
C GLN A 127 -11.74 9.40 1.38
N LYS A 128 -11.07 8.84 0.36
CA LYS A 128 -11.62 7.71 -0.40
C LYS A 128 -11.65 6.44 0.46
N ALA A 129 -10.58 6.19 1.22
CA ALA A 129 -10.51 5.08 2.14
C ALA A 129 -11.59 5.18 3.24
N LEU A 130 -11.86 6.41 3.75
CA LEU A 130 -12.93 6.65 4.72
C LEU A 130 -14.30 6.32 4.12
N PHE A 131 -14.60 6.85 2.93
CA PHE A 131 -15.85 6.57 2.22
C PHE A 131 -16.03 5.06 1.98
N LEU A 132 -14.99 4.35 1.58
CA LEU A 132 -15.04 2.90 1.39
C LEU A 132 -15.28 2.15 2.71
N ALA A 133 -14.58 2.52 3.79
CA ALA A 133 -14.78 1.90 5.10
C ALA A 133 -16.22 2.06 5.61
N GLU A 134 -16.80 3.25 5.42
CA GLU A 134 -18.22 3.52 5.72
C GLU A 134 -19.16 2.69 4.83
N SER A 135 -18.91 2.63 3.52
CA SER A 135 -19.75 1.90 2.57
C SER A 135 -19.73 0.38 2.77
N PHE A 136 -18.61 -0.16 3.29
CA PHE A 136 -18.50 -1.56 3.71
C PHE A 136 -18.97 -1.81 5.15
N ALA A 137 -19.48 -0.78 5.82
CA ALA A 137 -19.96 -0.83 7.21
C ALA A 137 -18.90 -1.35 8.20
N LEU A 138 -17.63 -0.97 8.02
CA LEU A 138 -16.58 -1.30 8.99
C LEU A 138 -16.79 -0.52 10.30
N PRO A 139 -16.33 -1.06 11.45
CA PRO A 139 -16.57 -0.45 12.75
C PRO A 139 -15.91 0.93 12.91
N LYS A 140 -16.69 1.92 13.29
CA LYS A 140 -16.26 3.28 13.69
C LYS A 140 -15.09 3.82 12.86
N PRO A 141 -15.20 3.96 11.50
CA PRO A 141 -14.09 4.39 10.66
C PRO A 141 -13.68 5.83 10.98
N MET A 142 -12.37 6.07 11.06
CA MET A 142 -11.80 7.37 11.39
C MET A 142 -10.54 7.65 10.57
N GLY A 143 -10.36 8.90 10.15
CA GLY A 143 -9.16 9.36 9.47
C GLY A 143 -7.99 9.55 10.44
N LEU A 144 -6.83 8.98 10.11
CA LEU A 144 -5.57 9.19 10.83
C LEU A 144 -4.47 9.60 9.84
N LYS A 145 -3.61 10.54 10.24
CA LYS A 145 -2.51 11.02 9.41
C LYS A 145 -1.54 9.90 9.03
N ASN A 146 -1.15 9.85 7.77
CA ASN A 146 -0.14 8.91 7.28
C ASN A 146 1.25 9.52 7.35
N PHE A 147 1.92 9.35 8.49
CA PHE A 147 3.26 9.90 8.73
C PHE A 147 4.33 9.24 7.85
N TYR A 148 4.20 7.96 7.54
CA TYR A 148 5.12 7.27 6.64
C TYR A 148 5.08 7.88 5.23
N LEU A 149 3.90 8.09 4.68
CA LEU A 149 3.73 8.69 3.37
C LEU A 149 4.23 10.15 3.35
N ARG A 150 3.89 10.94 4.37
CA ARG A 150 4.41 12.30 4.56
C ARG A 150 5.95 12.32 4.52
N ASP A 151 6.58 11.49 5.34
CA ASP A 151 8.05 11.44 5.43
C ASP A 151 8.67 10.97 4.12
N THR A 152 8.09 9.97 3.47
CA THR A 152 8.52 9.49 2.16
C THR A 152 8.51 10.61 1.12
N ILE A 153 7.44 11.40 1.05
CA ILE A 153 7.32 12.53 0.11
C ILE A 153 8.30 13.66 0.46
N VAL A 154 8.42 14.01 1.74
CA VAL A 154 9.35 15.07 2.19
C VAL A 154 10.79 14.70 1.89
N GLN A 155 11.22 13.47 2.22
CA GLN A 155 12.58 12.99 1.94
C GLN A 155 12.86 12.90 0.44
N ALA A 156 11.89 12.42 -0.34
CA ALA A 156 12.04 12.34 -1.79
C ALA A 156 12.22 13.71 -2.43
N ARG A 157 11.48 14.73 -1.98
CA ARG A 157 11.60 16.12 -2.49
C ARG A 157 12.93 16.79 -2.18
N GLN A 158 13.68 16.29 -1.18
CA GLN A 158 15.02 16.78 -0.85
C GLN A 158 16.14 16.18 -1.72
N LYS A 159 15.83 15.15 -2.50
CA LYS A 159 16.80 14.48 -3.34
C LYS A 159 17.05 15.24 -4.65
N GLU A 160 18.29 15.50 -4.95
CA GLU A 160 18.71 16.03 -6.24
C GLU A 160 18.96 14.87 -7.22
N ILE A 161 17.92 14.49 -7.98
CA ILE A 161 17.99 13.41 -8.94
C ILE A 161 17.84 13.97 -10.37
N SER A 162 18.82 13.67 -11.21
CA SER A 162 18.78 14.06 -12.62
C SER A 162 17.69 13.28 -13.36
N PRO A 163 16.71 13.95 -13.98
CA PRO A 163 15.68 13.29 -14.77
C PRO A 163 16.30 12.55 -15.96
N ASN A 164 15.77 11.38 -16.27
CA ASN A 164 16.02 10.70 -17.54
C ASN A 164 14.83 10.87 -18.48
N ASN A 165 14.97 10.45 -19.71
CA ASN A 165 13.89 10.54 -20.70
C ASN A 165 13.15 9.20 -20.87
N ASN A 166 13.06 8.37 -19.84
CA ASN A 166 12.43 7.06 -19.90
C ASN A 166 10.98 7.09 -19.37
N LEU A 167 10.16 6.21 -19.96
CA LEU A 167 8.93 5.74 -19.36
C LEU A 167 9.26 4.72 -18.26
N LEU A 168 8.72 4.88 -17.07
CA LEU A 168 8.80 3.87 -16.01
C LEU A 168 7.50 3.07 -15.96
N PHE A 169 7.57 1.77 -16.19
CA PHE A 169 6.47 0.85 -15.97
C PHE A 169 6.62 0.17 -14.62
N LEU A 170 5.66 0.45 -13.73
CA LEU A 170 5.53 -0.20 -12.41
C LEU A 170 4.74 -1.49 -12.59
N SER A 171 5.43 -2.60 -12.64
CA SER A 171 4.82 -3.90 -12.86
C SER A 171 4.27 -4.50 -11.57
N GLU A 172 3.16 -5.23 -11.69
CA GLU A 172 2.56 -6.08 -10.65
C GLU A 172 2.37 -7.49 -11.20
N PRO A 173 2.52 -8.56 -10.42
CA PRO A 173 2.33 -9.95 -10.87
C PRO A 173 0.84 -10.30 -10.96
N THR A 174 0.11 -9.60 -11.85
CA THR A 174 -1.36 -9.72 -11.97
C THR A 174 -1.80 -11.13 -12.31
N ASP A 175 -1.05 -11.86 -13.16
CA ASP A 175 -1.35 -13.25 -13.52
C ASP A 175 -1.24 -14.19 -12.32
N ALA A 176 -0.19 -14.06 -11.52
CA ALA A 176 0.04 -14.91 -10.34
C ALA A 176 -1.00 -14.60 -9.24
N VAL A 177 -1.33 -13.32 -9.03
CA VAL A 177 -2.38 -12.92 -8.08
C VAL A 177 -3.74 -13.43 -8.52
N ALA A 178 -4.10 -13.27 -9.81
CA ALA A 178 -5.38 -13.76 -10.34
C ALA A 178 -5.50 -15.29 -10.27
N LEU A 179 -4.42 -16.00 -10.59
CA LEU A 179 -4.41 -17.47 -10.51
C LEU A 179 -4.60 -17.93 -9.05
N ARG A 180 -3.90 -17.33 -8.10
CA ARG A 180 -4.01 -17.70 -6.68
C ARG A 180 -5.39 -17.40 -6.09
N THR A 181 -5.98 -16.26 -6.47
CA THR A 181 -7.23 -15.78 -5.86
C THR A 181 -8.47 -16.38 -6.53
N TYR A 182 -8.43 -16.53 -7.86
CA TYR A 182 -9.61 -16.89 -8.66
C TYR A 182 -9.43 -18.18 -9.48
N GLY A 183 -8.27 -18.82 -9.43
CA GLY A 183 -7.97 -20.03 -10.19
C GLY A 183 -7.72 -19.80 -11.69
N ASP A 184 -7.76 -18.55 -12.17
CA ASP A 184 -7.53 -18.18 -13.57
C ASP A 184 -6.56 -16.98 -13.66
N LYS A 185 -5.41 -17.19 -14.30
CA LYS A 185 -4.42 -16.14 -14.54
C LYS A 185 -4.93 -14.97 -15.38
N ASN A 186 -5.97 -15.17 -16.18
CA ASN A 186 -6.59 -14.18 -17.04
C ASN A 186 -7.91 -13.62 -16.47
N TYR A 187 -8.23 -13.89 -15.22
CA TYR A 187 -9.50 -13.50 -14.59
C TYR A 187 -9.90 -12.05 -14.85
N TRP A 188 -8.94 -11.13 -14.80
CA TRP A 188 -9.19 -9.71 -15.09
C TRP A 188 -9.20 -9.36 -16.58
N GLY A 189 -9.02 -10.33 -17.48
CA GLY A 189 -8.97 -10.10 -18.94
C GLY A 189 -7.67 -9.49 -19.43
N PHE A 190 -6.65 -9.39 -18.58
CA PHE A 190 -5.29 -8.96 -18.92
C PHE A 190 -4.27 -9.51 -17.90
N THR A 191 -3.01 -9.49 -18.28
CA THR A 191 -1.87 -9.77 -17.42
C THR A 191 -0.85 -8.64 -17.52
N GLN A 192 0.13 -8.58 -16.63
CA GLN A 192 1.25 -7.63 -16.73
C GLN A 192 1.99 -7.74 -18.07
N TYR A 193 2.00 -8.92 -18.67
CA TYR A 193 2.65 -9.18 -19.96
C TYR A 193 1.87 -8.59 -21.12
N SER A 194 0.55 -8.81 -21.20
CA SER A 194 -0.29 -8.22 -22.23
C SER A 194 -0.35 -6.70 -22.12
N ALA A 195 -0.36 -6.17 -20.89
CA ALA A 195 -0.27 -4.74 -20.66
C ALA A 195 1.07 -4.14 -21.12
N LEU A 196 2.19 -4.86 -20.88
CA LEU A 196 3.49 -4.45 -21.43
C LEU A 196 3.49 -4.45 -22.95
N GLU A 197 2.93 -5.47 -23.61
CA GLU A 197 2.82 -5.48 -25.07
C GLU A 197 2.04 -4.27 -25.60
N ASP A 198 0.97 -3.88 -24.94
CA ASP A 198 0.19 -2.69 -25.32
C ASP A 198 1.00 -1.39 -25.11
N ILE A 199 1.79 -1.30 -24.03
CA ILE A 199 2.71 -0.18 -23.80
C ILE A 199 3.74 -0.11 -24.93
N LEU A 200 4.37 -1.23 -25.30
CA LEU A 200 5.37 -1.28 -26.36
C LEU A 200 4.78 -0.94 -27.73
N LYS A 201 3.57 -1.43 -28.07
CA LYS A 201 2.87 -1.08 -29.32
C LYS A 201 2.53 0.40 -29.42
N ASN A 202 2.34 1.08 -28.30
CA ASN A 202 1.99 2.50 -28.24
C ASN A 202 3.16 3.39 -27.76
N PHE A 203 4.39 2.85 -27.73
CA PHE A 203 5.51 3.49 -27.06
C PHE A 203 5.82 4.91 -27.55
N GLU A 204 5.72 5.15 -28.85
CA GLU A 204 5.96 6.46 -29.46
C GLU A 204 5.06 7.58 -28.90
N ARG A 205 3.84 7.23 -28.44
CA ARG A 205 2.87 8.18 -27.88
C ARG A 205 3.32 8.80 -26.56
N PHE A 206 4.22 8.12 -25.83
CA PHE A 206 4.77 8.64 -24.57
C PHE A 206 5.90 9.66 -24.81
N GLY A 207 6.45 9.74 -26.02
CA GLY A 207 7.56 10.62 -26.35
C GLY A 207 8.80 10.38 -25.48
N CYS A 208 9.02 9.16 -25.04
CA CYS A 208 10.14 8.73 -24.21
C CYS A 208 11.25 8.09 -25.06
N ALA A 209 12.50 8.18 -24.58
CA ALA A 209 13.65 7.61 -25.28
C ALA A 209 13.90 6.13 -24.95
N GLY A 210 13.33 5.63 -23.87
CA GLY A 210 13.46 4.26 -23.42
C GLY A 210 12.38 3.89 -22.40
N LEU A 211 12.35 2.60 -22.08
CA LEU A 211 11.45 2.01 -21.08
C LEU A 211 12.28 1.43 -19.94
N THR A 212 11.92 1.78 -18.72
CA THR A 212 12.40 1.10 -17.52
C THR A 212 11.23 0.30 -16.94
N ILE A 213 11.41 -1.00 -16.72
CA ILE A 213 10.43 -1.86 -16.06
C ILE A 213 10.91 -2.06 -14.61
N ARG A 214 10.15 -1.57 -13.64
CA ARG A 214 10.38 -1.91 -12.24
C ARG A 214 9.54 -3.11 -11.88
N LEU A 215 10.21 -4.19 -11.51
CA LEU A 215 9.56 -5.42 -11.06
C LEU A 215 8.95 -5.22 -9.67
N HIS A 216 7.81 -5.84 -9.44
CA HIS A 216 7.29 -6.03 -8.08
C HIS A 216 8.23 -6.97 -7.30
N PRO A 217 8.42 -6.82 -5.98
CA PRO A 217 9.32 -7.67 -5.19
C PRO A 217 9.04 -9.19 -5.29
N SER A 218 7.81 -9.58 -5.62
CA SER A 218 7.42 -10.99 -5.82
C SER A 218 7.49 -11.45 -7.28
N ASP A 219 7.94 -10.59 -8.23
CA ASP A 219 8.05 -10.94 -9.65
C ASP A 219 9.48 -11.31 -10.02
N THR A 220 9.68 -12.44 -10.70
CA THR A 220 11.01 -12.90 -11.14
C THR A 220 11.48 -12.25 -12.46
N GLY A 221 10.61 -11.55 -13.16
CA GLY A 221 10.91 -10.91 -14.43
C GLY A 221 11.13 -11.86 -15.63
N SER A 222 10.95 -13.17 -15.45
CA SER A 222 11.28 -14.17 -16.47
C SER A 222 10.45 -14.04 -17.76
N GLY A 223 9.19 -13.63 -17.66
CA GLY A 223 8.27 -13.50 -18.80
C GLY A 223 8.54 -12.31 -19.69
N TYR A 224 9.14 -11.23 -19.17
CA TYR A 224 9.34 -9.99 -19.92
C TYR A 224 10.34 -10.13 -21.07
N LYS A 225 11.43 -10.89 -20.88
CA LYS A 225 12.49 -11.07 -21.89
C LYS A 225 11.97 -11.63 -23.20
N LYS A 226 10.94 -12.49 -23.16
CA LYS A 226 10.32 -13.06 -24.36
C LYS A 226 9.60 -11.99 -25.19
N ILE A 227 8.83 -11.11 -24.51
CA ILE A 227 8.08 -10.02 -25.15
C ILE A 227 9.03 -9.01 -25.77
N LEU A 228 10.06 -8.61 -25.04
CA LEU A 228 11.02 -7.59 -25.47
C LEU A 228 11.77 -7.95 -26.74
N LYS A 229 11.95 -9.25 -27.04
CA LYS A 229 12.57 -9.71 -28.31
C LYS A 229 11.82 -9.23 -29.56
N ALA A 230 10.51 -8.99 -29.46
CA ALA A 230 9.68 -8.50 -30.56
C ALA A 230 9.81 -6.98 -30.80
N TYR A 231 10.48 -6.25 -29.88
CA TYR A 231 10.61 -4.79 -29.91
C TYR A 231 12.07 -4.33 -29.79
N PRO A 232 12.98 -4.77 -30.70
CA PRO A 232 14.42 -4.52 -30.59
C PRO A 232 14.79 -3.04 -30.70
N ASN A 233 13.91 -2.22 -31.25
CA ASN A 233 14.14 -0.78 -31.45
C ASN A 233 13.84 0.05 -30.20
N ILE A 234 13.21 -0.52 -29.17
CA ILE A 234 12.93 0.16 -27.92
C ILE A 234 14.02 -0.22 -26.90
N ARG A 235 14.76 0.77 -26.42
CA ARG A 235 15.74 0.57 -25.36
C ARG A 235 15.00 0.25 -24.05
N VAL A 236 15.17 -0.98 -23.53
CA VAL A 236 14.49 -1.42 -22.31
C VAL A 236 15.50 -1.83 -21.24
N GLN A 237 15.26 -1.37 -20.01
CA GLN A 237 15.97 -1.79 -18.80
C GLN A 237 14.97 -2.44 -17.84
N ILE A 238 15.31 -3.59 -17.29
CA ILE A 238 14.53 -4.25 -16.22
C ILE A 238 15.29 -4.05 -14.91
N ASN A 239 14.63 -3.46 -13.92
CA ASN A 239 15.19 -3.21 -12.61
C ASN A 239 14.45 -4.04 -11.56
N ASP A 240 15.22 -4.79 -10.79
CA ASP A 240 14.75 -5.42 -9.56
C ASP A 240 14.47 -4.33 -8.51
N ALA A 241 13.44 -4.54 -7.69
CA ALA A 241 13.10 -3.65 -6.59
C ALA A 241 14.23 -3.48 -5.57
N ALA A 242 15.10 -4.49 -5.42
CA ALA A 242 16.25 -4.47 -4.51
C ALA A 242 17.43 -3.62 -5.00
N VAL A 243 17.50 -3.31 -6.31
CA VAL A 243 18.68 -2.67 -6.91
C VAL A 243 18.62 -1.14 -6.84
N CYS A 244 17.44 -0.55 -6.77
CA CYS A 244 17.28 0.89 -6.78
C CYS A 244 16.10 1.31 -5.91
N GLU A 245 16.30 2.35 -5.12
CA GLU A 245 15.24 2.93 -4.30
C GLU A 245 14.05 3.35 -5.16
N LEU A 246 12.82 3.09 -4.65
CA LEU A 246 11.59 3.43 -5.36
C LEU A 246 11.53 4.91 -5.71
N THR A 247 11.72 5.78 -4.71
CA THR A 247 11.62 7.24 -4.88
C THR A 247 12.60 7.78 -5.90
N ASP A 248 13.81 7.21 -5.99
CA ASP A 248 14.83 7.62 -6.96
C ASP A 248 14.38 7.32 -8.39
N GLN A 249 13.80 6.12 -8.60
CA GLN A 249 13.26 5.77 -9.91
C GLN A 249 12.04 6.62 -10.30
N LEU A 250 11.17 6.91 -9.32
CA LEU A 250 10.01 7.78 -9.56
C LEU A 250 10.44 9.20 -9.95
N LEU A 251 11.41 9.77 -9.24
CA LEU A 251 11.92 11.12 -9.52
C LEU A 251 12.70 11.20 -10.83
N CYS A 252 13.43 10.15 -11.18
CA CYS A 252 14.24 10.09 -12.39
C CYS A 252 13.39 9.96 -13.66
N ALA A 253 12.26 9.26 -13.63
CA ALA A 253 11.45 8.95 -14.79
C ALA A 253 10.77 10.19 -15.40
N LYS A 254 10.72 10.27 -16.74
CA LYS A 254 9.95 11.31 -17.45
C LYS A 254 8.46 11.14 -17.24
N MET A 255 7.98 9.91 -17.28
CA MET A 255 6.59 9.53 -17.10
C MET A 255 6.50 8.16 -16.45
N ILE A 256 5.42 7.91 -15.71
CA ILE A 256 5.22 6.67 -14.98
C ILE A 256 3.87 6.08 -15.36
N ILE A 257 3.85 4.79 -15.66
CA ILE A 257 2.64 4.03 -15.93
C ILE A 257 2.64 2.76 -15.06
N GLY A 258 1.50 2.40 -14.53
CA GLY A 258 1.33 1.20 -13.70
C GLY A 258 -0.13 0.84 -13.55
N PHE A 259 -0.39 -0.16 -12.74
CA PHE A 259 -1.75 -0.56 -12.37
C PHE A 259 -2.23 0.23 -11.14
N ASP A 260 -2.79 -0.45 -10.14
CA ASP A 260 -3.28 0.16 -8.91
C ASP A 260 -2.30 -0.05 -7.73
N THR A 261 -1.04 0.33 -7.93
CA THR A 261 0.03 0.14 -6.93
C THR A 261 0.24 1.41 -6.10
N MET A 262 0.59 1.25 -4.83
CA MET A 262 0.97 2.36 -3.95
C MET A 262 2.14 3.17 -4.53
N ALA A 263 3.08 2.53 -5.23
CA ALA A 263 4.17 3.21 -5.92
C ALA A 263 3.69 4.25 -6.95
N LEU A 264 2.60 3.97 -7.67
CA LEU A 264 2.00 4.92 -8.60
C LEU A 264 1.33 6.09 -7.88
N TYR A 265 0.70 5.83 -6.73
CA TYR A 265 0.11 6.86 -5.88
C TYR A 265 1.20 7.79 -5.31
N ILE A 266 2.30 7.25 -4.79
CA ILE A 266 3.47 8.03 -4.35
C ILE A 266 4.01 8.90 -5.49
N ALA A 267 4.13 8.33 -6.71
CA ALA A 267 4.57 9.10 -7.87
C ALA A 267 3.64 10.29 -8.18
N ALA A 268 2.33 10.10 -8.04
CA ALA A 268 1.36 11.17 -8.23
C ALA A 268 1.49 12.28 -7.18
N LEU A 269 1.74 11.92 -5.90
CA LEU A 269 1.99 12.86 -4.81
C LEU A 269 3.34 13.59 -4.94
N LEU A 270 4.31 12.98 -5.63
CA LEU A 270 5.57 13.61 -6.04
C LEU A 270 5.40 14.48 -7.31
N GLU A 271 4.15 14.74 -7.71
CA GLU A 271 3.80 15.58 -8.87
C GLU A 271 4.41 15.06 -10.18
N ARG A 272 4.65 13.74 -10.27
CA ARG A 272 5.16 13.13 -11.51
C ARG A 272 4.01 12.91 -12.51
N PRO A 273 4.29 12.94 -13.82
CA PRO A 273 3.33 12.49 -14.83
C PRO A 273 3.03 11.00 -14.63
N VAL A 274 1.78 10.66 -14.28
CA VAL A 274 1.36 9.28 -13.98
C VAL A 274 0.15 8.87 -14.79
N LEU A 275 0.08 7.57 -15.13
CA LEU A 275 -1.13 6.92 -15.66
C LEU A 275 -1.38 5.61 -14.92
N SER A 276 -2.57 5.44 -14.38
CA SER A 276 -3.09 4.12 -14.00
C SER A 276 -3.70 3.50 -15.23
N TYR A 277 -3.13 2.38 -15.68
CA TYR A 277 -3.53 1.68 -16.91
C TYR A 277 -4.11 0.32 -16.59
N LEU A 278 -5.41 0.18 -16.77
CA LEU A 278 -6.14 -1.09 -16.64
C LEU A 278 -6.88 -1.38 -17.95
N PRO A 279 -6.35 -2.24 -18.83
CA PRO A 279 -6.91 -2.44 -20.19
C PRO A 279 -8.25 -3.17 -20.22
N SER A 280 -8.73 -3.65 -19.08
CA SER A 280 -10.01 -4.37 -18.97
C SER A 280 -11.01 -3.65 -18.07
N LYS A 281 -12.31 -3.84 -18.33
CA LYS A 281 -13.40 -3.40 -17.46
C LYS A 281 -13.64 -4.33 -16.26
N ASN A 282 -13.04 -5.51 -16.26
CA ASN A 282 -13.19 -6.49 -15.18
C ASN A 282 -12.38 -6.14 -13.92
N ARG A 283 -11.54 -5.10 -13.98
CA ARG A 283 -10.85 -4.56 -12.83
C ARG A 283 -11.14 -3.06 -12.72
N GLU A 284 -11.55 -2.61 -11.54
CA GLU A 284 -11.82 -1.21 -11.27
C GLU A 284 -10.57 -0.44 -10.88
N PHE A 285 -10.57 0.88 -11.09
CA PHE A 285 -9.50 1.76 -10.64
C PHE A 285 -9.64 2.04 -9.14
N LEU A 286 -8.66 1.57 -8.39
CA LEU A 286 -8.67 1.66 -6.93
C LEU A 286 -7.99 2.92 -6.39
N LEU A 287 -6.94 3.43 -7.07
CA LEU A 287 -6.20 4.59 -6.59
C LEU A 287 -7.06 5.87 -6.60
N PRO A 288 -6.88 6.78 -5.62
CA PRO A 288 -7.56 8.08 -5.60
C PRO A 288 -6.92 9.07 -6.60
N LEU A 289 -6.74 8.63 -7.85
CA LEU A 289 -6.24 9.47 -8.93
C LEU A 289 -7.39 10.16 -9.68
N PRO A 290 -7.16 11.36 -10.24
CA PRO A 290 -8.10 12.01 -11.13
C PRO A 290 -8.50 11.10 -12.31
N LYS A 291 -9.76 11.17 -12.75
CA LYS A 291 -10.31 10.29 -13.80
C LYS A 291 -9.50 10.33 -15.11
N GLU A 292 -8.97 11.49 -15.46
CA GLU A 292 -8.12 11.67 -16.64
C GLU A 292 -6.79 10.91 -16.55
N ARG A 293 -6.36 10.51 -15.35
CA ARG A 293 -5.17 9.66 -15.12
C ARG A 293 -5.48 8.17 -15.13
N GLN A 294 -6.73 7.80 -15.28
CA GLN A 294 -7.22 6.43 -15.28
C GLN A 294 -7.59 6.02 -16.71
N VAL A 295 -6.77 5.21 -17.37
CA VAL A 295 -6.91 4.91 -18.79
C VAL A 295 -7.16 3.42 -19.05
N ARG A 296 -8.10 3.13 -19.95
CA ARG A 296 -8.42 1.78 -20.43
C ARG A 296 -7.79 1.45 -21.78
N SER A 297 -7.30 2.47 -22.49
CA SER A 297 -6.69 2.32 -23.81
C SER A 297 -5.57 3.34 -24.00
N LEU A 298 -4.43 2.87 -24.43
CA LEU A 298 -3.26 3.71 -24.70
C LEU A 298 -3.35 4.43 -26.06
N SER A 299 -4.27 4.02 -26.94
CA SER A 299 -4.49 4.68 -28.24
C SER A 299 -5.01 6.10 -28.13
N LYS A 300 -5.56 6.49 -26.96
CA LYS A 300 -6.15 7.80 -26.68
C LYS A 300 -5.29 8.68 -25.77
N ILE A 301 -4.01 8.39 -25.63
CA ILE A 301 -3.11 9.24 -24.85
C ILE A 301 -2.92 10.58 -25.58
N HIS A 302 -3.17 11.66 -24.85
CA HIS A 302 -2.98 13.04 -25.33
C HIS A 302 -1.86 13.71 -24.55
N SER A 303 -1.28 14.76 -25.11
CA SER A 303 -0.17 15.52 -24.52
C SER A 303 -0.45 16.02 -23.09
N ASN A 304 -1.70 16.34 -22.74
CA ASN A 304 -2.07 16.79 -21.40
C ASN A 304 -1.87 15.72 -20.32
N LEU A 305 -1.88 14.42 -20.69
CA LEU A 305 -1.62 13.31 -19.76
C LEU A 305 -0.13 13.17 -19.43
N LEU A 306 0.74 13.84 -20.18
CA LEU A 306 2.18 13.89 -19.94
C LEU A 306 2.58 15.01 -18.97
N LEU A 307 1.63 15.83 -18.52
CA LEU A 307 1.88 16.87 -17.53
C LEU A 307 1.96 16.29 -16.10
N PRO A 308 2.61 17.00 -15.17
CA PRO A 308 2.65 16.61 -13.77
C PRO A 308 1.26 16.35 -13.17
N SER A 309 1.19 15.47 -12.19
CA SER A 309 -0.03 15.28 -11.40
C SER A 309 -0.25 16.50 -10.51
N SER A 310 -1.51 16.91 -10.36
CA SER A 310 -1.91 17.96 -9.41
C SER A 310 -2.32 17.41 -8.04
N LEU A 311 -2.16 16.09 -7.84
CA LEU A 311 -2.49 15.46 -6.56
C LEU A 311 -1.52 15.95 -5.49
N LYS A 312 -2.09 16.39 -4.37
CA LYS A 312 -1.30 16.80 -3.20
C LYS A 312 -1.49 15.81 -2.07
N CYS A 313 -0.49 15.69 -1.23
CA CYS A 313 -0.65 14.99 0.03
C CYS A 313 -1.63 15.82 0.88
N ASP A 314 -2.84 15.31 1.06
CA ASP A 314 -3.85 15.98 1.87
C ASP A 314 -3.43 15.96 3.34
N ASP A 315 -3.79 17.01 4.07
CA ASP A 315 -3.71 17.05 5.54
C ASP A 315 -4.93 16.30 6.14
N PHE A 316 -5.25 15.16 5.51
CA PHE A 316 -6.37 14.31 5.90
C PHE A 316 -6.05 13.57 7.20
N GLY A 317 -7.10 13.40 7.99
CA GLY A 317 -7.04 12.65 9.23
C GLY A 317 -6.65 13.53 10.43
N MET A 318 -7.02 13.02 11.58
CA MET A 318 -6.72 13.71 12.84
C MET A 318 -5.32 13.40 13.33
N ASP A 319 -4.80 14.25 14.19
CA ASP A 319 -3.61 13.98 14.97
C ASP A 319 -3.80 12.77 15.88
N PHE A 320 -2.74 12.02 16.12
CA PHE A 320 -2.81 10.77 16.89
C PHE A 320 -3.26 10.98 18.33
N ALA A 321 -2.83 12.06 18.98
CA ALA A 321 -3.29 12.35 20.34
C ALA A 321 -4.80 12.59 20.41
N LEU A 322 -5.36 13.27 19.40
CA LEU A 322 -6.80 13.46 19.28
C LEU A 322 -7.50 12.14 18.95
N PHE A 323 -6.92 11.32 18.09
CA PHE A 323 -7.43 9.99 17.75
C PHE A 323 -7.55 9.11 18.99
N ILE A 324 -6.49 8.99 19.79
CA ILE A 324 -6.50 8.25 21.06
C ILE A 324 -7.56 8.79 22.04
N LYS A 325 -7.64 10.12 22.23
CA LYS A 325 -8.67 10.72 23.08
C LYS A 325 -10.08 10.36 22.63
N THR A 326 -10.32 10.31 21.32
CA THR A 326 -11.63 9.96 20.75
C THR A 326 -12.00 8.51 21.03
N ILE A 327 -11.05 7.58 20.95
CA ILE A 327 -11.25 6.17 21.28
C ILE A 327 -11.60 6.03 22.79
N VAL A 328 -10.77 6.57 23.67
CA VAL A 328 -10.97 6.48 25.11
C VAL A 328 -12.29 7.13 25.56
N ALA A 329 -12.70 8.24 24.93
CA ALA A 329 -13.99 8.88 25.23
C ALA A 329 -15.20 8.04 24.79
N LYS A 330 -15.10 7.35 23.64
CA LYS A 330 -16.17 6.48 23.12
C LYS A 330 -16.35 5.20 23.93
N GLU A 331 -15.29 4.67 24.51
CA GLU A 331 -15.35 3.49 25.40
C GLU A 331 -15.98 3.80 26.77
N ARG A 332 -15.86 5.04 27.28
CA ARG A 332 -16.45 5.46 28.56
C ARG A 332 -17.97 5.72 28.49
N ASN A 333 -18.53 5.78 27.30
CA ASN A 333 -19.96 6.08 27.06
C ASN A 333 -20.76 4.83 26.61
N VAL A 334 -20.17 3.64 26.66
CA VAL A 334 -20.79 2.33 26.45
C VAL A 334 -20.88 1.61 27.81
#